data_f99f4514b4f1a2cf503ccc96001c890b
#
_entry.id   f99f4514b4f1a2cf503ccc96001c890b
#
_cell.length_a   1.000
_cell.length_b   1.000
_cell.length_c   1.000
_cell.angle_alpha   90.00
_cell.angle_beta   90.00
_cell.angle_gamma   90.00
#
_symmetry.space_group_name_H-M   'P 1'
#
loop_
_entity.id
_entity.type
_entity.pdbx_description
1 polymer ?
#
loop_
_entity_poly.entity_id
_entity_poly.type
_entity_poly.pdbx_seq_one_letter_code
_entity_poly.pdbx_strand_id
1 'polypeptide(L)'
;MSNTHAFDAAAALQLGQEVLTQEAGALTHLASTLGSEFTDAVSRILSCKGRLIVSGVGKSGHIGRKLAATFASTGTPAYFVHAAEAAHGDLGMITADDVVLAISYSGETNELLTIVPTLKREGATLIAITGNPNSSLAQHADVHLNCHVSREACPLN
;
A
#
# COMPACT_ATOMS: atom_id res chain seq x y z
N MET A 1 23.45 35.22 -12.05
CA MET A 1 23.43 35.53 -10.59
C MET A 1 23.16 34.21 -9.89
N SER A 2 24.20 33.54 -9.39
CA SER A 2 24.10 32.27 -8.68
C SER A 2 23.57 32.58 -7.25
N ASN A 3 22.31 32.24 -7.03
CA ASN A 3 21.71 32.33 -5.70
C ASN A 3 22.20 31.09 -4.90
N THR A 4 23.41 31.16 -4.36
CA THR A 4 23.92 30.19 -3.39
C THR A 4 23.25 30.50 -2.05
N HIS A 5 22.07 29.91 -1.83
CA HIS A 5 21.51 29.86 -0.47
C HIS A 5 22.54 29.14 0.41
N ALA A 6 23.09 29.84 1.37
CA ALA A 6 23.97 29.25 2.38
C ALA A 6 23.17 28.13 3.10
N PHE A 7 23.80 26.98 3.32
CA PHE A 7 23.18 25.90 4.08
C PHE A 7 22.94 26.36 5.53
N ASP A 8 21.65 26.30 5.94
CA ASP A 8 21.24 26.58 7.33
C ASP A 8 21.10 25.26 8.10
N ALA A 9 22.11 24.93 8.88
CA ALA A 9 22.15 23.69 9.66
C ALA A 9 21.05 23.64 10.74
N ALA A 10 20.69 24.79 11.34
CA ALA A 10 19.67 24.83 12.36
C ALA A 10 18.28 24.59 11.77
N ALA A 11 17.97 25.23 10.65
CA ALA A 11 16.72 24.98 9.91
C ALA A 11 16.61 23.54 9.42
N ALA A 12 17.70 22.95 8.92
CA ALA A 12 17.72 21.57 8.48
C ALA A 12 17.45 20.59 9.63
N LEU A 13 18.05 20.81 10.80
CA LEU A 13 17.82 20.01 12.00
C LEU A 13 16.36 20.11 12.47
N GLN A 14 15.84 21.33 12.56
CA GLN A 14 14.46 21.59 12.95
C GLN A 14 13.48 20.87 12.00
N LEU A 15 13.66 21.02 10.70
CA LEU A 15 12.82 20.35 9.70
C LEU A 15 12.86 18.82 9.85
N GLY A 16 14.04 18.23 10.07
CA GLY A 16 14.18 16.79 10.31
C GLY A 16 13.40 16.33 11.55
N GLN A 17 13.46 17.10 12.65
CA GLN A 17 12.70 16.82 13.87
C GLN A 17 11.19 16.94 13.66
N GLU A 18 10.75 17.96 12.90
CA GLU A 18 9.34 18.17 12.56
C GLU A 18 8.79 17.00 11.72
N VAL A 19 9.52 16.56 10.70
CA VAL A 19 9.14 15.40 9.86
C VAL A 19 8.98 14.15 10.72
N LEU A 20 9.98 13.79 11.53
CA LEU A 20 9.92 12.61 12.40
C LEU A 20 8.76 12.68 13.40
N THR A 21 8.50 13.86 13.97
CA THR A 21 7.40 14.06 14.92
C THR A 21 6.04 13.89 14.22
N GLN A 22 5.90 14.42 13.01
CA GLN A 22 4.69 14.27 12.20
C GLN A 22 4.43 12.83 11.82
N GLU A 23 5.44 12.10 11.37
CA GLU A 23 5.34 10.67 11.02
C GLU A 23 4.98 9.82 12.25
N ALA A 24 5.62 10.08 13.41
CA ALA A 24 5.29 9.41 14.66
C ALA A 24 3.84 9.68 15.09
N GLY A 25 3.36 10.90 14.92
CA GLY A 25 1.96 11.25 15.18
C GLY A 25 0.99 10.52 14.28
N ALA A 26 1.30 10.39 12.99
CA ALA A 26 0.48 9.65 12.02
C ALA A 26 0.41 8.15 12.36
N LEU A 27 1.52 7.54 12.76
CA LEU A 27 1.54 6.14 13.21
C LEU A 27 0.75 5.92 14.51
N THR A 28 0.85 6.84 15.46
CA THR A 28 0.09 6.80 16.71
C THR A 28 -1.42 6.89 16.43
N HIS A 29 -1.81 7.78 15.53
CA HIS A 29 -3.20 7.89 15.10
C HIS A 29 -3.67 6.60 14.43
N LEU A 30 -2.93 6.07 13.46
CA LEU A 30 -3.26 4.83 12.78
C LEU A 30 -3.43 3.68 13.78
N ALA A 31 -2.52 3.54 14.75
CA ALA A 31 -2.62 2.51 15.78
C ALA A 31 -3.93 2.61 16.59
N SER A 32 -4.41 3.82 16.86
CA SER A 32 -5.68 4.04 17.59
C SER A 32 -6.92 3.77 16.75
N THR A 33 -6.80 3.71 15.41
CA THR A 33 -7.91 3.50 14.49
C THR A 33 -7.95 2.09 13.89
N LEU A 34 -6.99 1.22 14.21
CA LEU A 34 -7.03 -0.18 13.78
C LEU A 34 -8.24 -0.89 14.36
N GLY A 35 -9.06 -1.47 13.49
CA GLY A 35 -10.30 -2.15 13.83
C GLY A 35 -10.35 -3.60 13.35
N SER A 36 -11.57 -4.11 13.22
CA SER A 36 -11.86 -5.47 12.76
C SER A 36 -11.35 -5.74 11.35
N GLU A 37 -11.26 -4.71 10.51
CA GLU A 37 -10.74 -4.81 9.14
C GLU A 37 -9.29 -5.29 9.12
N PHE A 38 -8.48 -4.84 10.09
CA PHE A 38 -7.10 -5.31 10.22
C PHE A 38 -7.04 -6.79 10.60
N THR A 39 -7.86 -7.23 11.56
CA THR A 39 -7.92 -8.64 11.96
C THR A 39 -8.50 -9.53 10.87
N ASP A 40 -9.45 -9.05 10.07
CA ASP A 40 -9.97 -9.76 8.91
C ASP A 40 -8.90 -9.90 7.83
N ALA A 41 -8.16 -8.84 7.50
CA ALA A 41 -7.04 -8.90 6.57
C ALA A 41 -6.00 -9.95 7.01
N VAL A 42 -5.60 -9.93 8.28
CA VAL A 42 -4.66 -10.92 8.83
C VAL A 42 -5.22 -12.34 8.73
N SER A 43 -6.47 -12.55 9.08
CA SER A 43 -7.13 -13.85 9.00
C SER A 43 -7.14 -14.41 7.57
N ARG A 44 -7.46 -13.57 6.58
CA ARG A 44 -7.46 -13.95 5.16
C ARG A 44 -6.06 -14.31 4.67
N ILE A 45 -5.04 -13.55 5.06
CA ILE A 45 -3.64 -13.85 4.70
C ILE A 45 -3.19 -15.17 5.34
N LEU A 46 -3.51 -15.41 6.61
CA LEU A 46 -3.13 -16.64 7.31
C LEU A 46 -3.87 -17.88 6.80
N SER A 47 -5.10 -17.72 6.32
CA SER A 47 -5.89 -18.82 5.74
C SER A 47 -5.69 -19.00 4.24
N CYS A 48 -4.85 -18.17 3.61
CA CYS A 48 -4.54 -18.23 2.20
C CYS A 48 -3.92 -19.59 1.83
N LYS A 49 -4.52 -20.28 0.86
CA LYS A 49 -4.02 -21.58 0.38
C LYS A 49 -3.00 -21.42 -0.74
N GLY A 50 -3.06 -20.30 -1.45
CA GLY A 50 -2.14 -19.92 -2.51
C GLY A 50 -1.02 -19.03 -1.99
N ARG A 51 -0.89 -17.85 -2.55
CA ARG A 51 0.18 -16.88 -2.27
C ARG A 51 -0.38 -15.49 -1.98
N LEU A 52 0.35 -14.74 -1.19
CA LEU A 52 0.10 -13.31 -1.03
C LEU A 52 0.77 -12.55 -2.16
N ILE A 53 -0.02 -11.93 -3.01
CA ILE A 53 0.44 -11.14 -4.15
C ILE A 53 0.33 -9.67 -3.76
N VAL A 54 1.46 -8.98 -3.68
CA VAL A 54 1.47 -7.55 -3.37
C VAL A 54 1.60 -6.76 -4.65
N SER A 55 0.77 -5.74 -4.84
CA SER A 55 0.78 -4.90 -6.04
C SER A 55 0.67 -3.42 -5.71
N GLY A 56 1.30 -2.60 -6.55
CA GLY A 56 1.31 -1.15 -6.43
C GLY A 56 2.16 -0.52 -7.53
N VAL A 57 2.05 0.81 -7.68
CA VAL A 57 2.77 1.58 -8.72
C VAL A 57 3.63 2.65 -8.05
N GLY A 58 4.78 3.00 -8.65
CA GLY A 58 5.67 4.05 -8.17
C GLY A 58 6.15 3.81 -6.73
N LYS A 59 6.01 4.80 -5.85
CA LYS A 59 6.42 4.71 -4.44
C LYS A 59 5.70 3.59 -3.70
N SER A 60 4.38 3.42 -3.94
CA SER A 60 3.60 2.30 -3.39
C SER A 60 4.12 0.95 -3.88
N GLY A 61 4.58 0.85 -5.12
CA GLY A 61 5.22 -0.36 -5.65
C GLY A 61 6.53 -0.70 -4.94
N HIS A 62 7.37 0.28 -4.60
CA HIS A 62 8.59 0.05 -3.81
C HIS A 62 8.28 -0.48 -2.41
N ILE A 63 7.29 0.10 -1.74
CA ILE A 63 6.80 -0.40 -0.44
C ILE A 63 6.22 -1.82 -0.59
N GLY A 64 5.45 -2.07 -1.66
CA GLY A 64 4.89 -3.39 -1.95
C GLY A 64 5.97 -4.47 -2.14
N ARG A 65 7.06 -4.17 -2.85
CA ARG A 65 8.21 -5.09 -2.98
C ARG A 65 8.85 -5.41 -1.62
N LYS A 66 9.02 -4.39 -0.78
CA LYS A 66 9.56 -4.58 0.57
C LYS A 66 8.64 -5.45 1.43
N LEU A 67 7.32 -5.24 1.36
CA LEU A 67 6.34 -6.04 2.09
C LEU A 67 6.35 -7.50 1.61
N ALA A 68 6.30 -7.74 0.30
CA ALA A 68 6.36 -9.09 -0.26
C ALA A 68 7.62 -9.85 0.20
N ALA A 69 8.78 -9.19 0.15
CA ALA A 69 10.02 -9.76 0.63
C ALA A 69 9.99 -10.06 2.14
N THR A 70 9.39 -9.19 2.95
CA THR A 70 9.24 -9.40 4.40
C THR A 70 8.35 -10.60 4.68
N PHE A 71 7.17 -10.69 4.04
CA PHE A 71 6.27 -11.83 4.18
C PHE A 71 6.94 -13.14 3.79
N ALA A 72 7.62 -13.18 2.65
CA ALA A 72 8.33 -14.36 2.19
C ALA A 72 9.43 -14.80 3.18
N SER A 73 10.20 -13.86 3.73
CA SER A 73 11.26 -14.15 4.69
C SER A 73 10.75 -14.61 6.05
N THR A 74 9.49 -14.33 6.37
CA THR A 74 8.84 -14.71 7.64
C THR A 74 7.88 -15.90 7.50
N GLY A 75 7.87 -16.58 6.33
CA GLY A 75 7.19 -17.86 6.15
C GLY A 75 5.83 -17.78 5.42
N THR A 76 5.38 -16.58 5.02
CA THR A 76 4.19 -16.43 4.16
C THR A 76 4.63 -16.42 2.70
N PRO A 77 4.21 -17.39 1.85
CA PRO A 77 4.54 -17.37 0.43
C PRO A 77 4.01 -16.09 -0.22
N ALA A 78 4.91 -15.18 -0.59
CA ALA A 78 4.54 -13.88 -1.13
C ALA A 78 5.49 -13.41 -2.23
N TYR A 79 4.95 -12.64 -3.19
CA TYR A 79 5.74 -11.97 -4.22
C TYR A 79 5.07 -10.68 -4.67
N PHE A 80 5.83 -9.83 -5.33
CA PHE A 80 5.34 -8.57 -5.86
C PHE A 80 5.05 -8.69 -7.36
N VAL A 81 3.89 -8.17 -7.79
CA VAL A 81 3.52 -8.04 -9.20
C VAL A 81 3.24 -6.55 -9.49
N HIS A 82 3.92 -5.99 -10.48
CA HIS A 82 3.65 -4.63 -10.91
C HIS A 82 2.30 -4.58 -11.64
N ALA A 83 1.40 -3.65 -11.26
CA ALA A 83 0.05 -3.61 -11.80
C ALA A 83 0.00 -3.47 -13.34
N ALA A 84 0.94 -2.73 -13.94
CA ALA A 84 1.04 -2.62 -15.39
C ALA A 84 1.45 -3.94 -16.06
N GLU A 85 2.39 -4.69 -15.49
CA GLU A 85 2.81 -6.01 -15.99
C GLU A 85 1.66 -7.01 -15.86
N ALA A 86 0.95 -6.98 -14.72
CA ALA A 86 -0.25 -7.77 -14.52
C ALA A 86 -1.28 -7.57 -15.64
N ALA A 87 -1.54 -6.32 -16.02
CA ALA A 87 -2.49 -6.00 -17.10
C ALA A 87 -2.06 -6.55 -18.47
N HIS A 88 -0.76 -6.83 -18.67
CA HIS A 88 -0.19 -7.33 -19.92
C HIS A 88 0.06 -8.85 -19.97
N GLY A 89 -0.42 -9.61 -18.97
CA GLY A 89 -0.37 -11.08 -19.01
C GLY A 89 -0.14 -11.78 -17.68
N ASP A 90 0.50 -11.14 -16.70
CA ASP A 90 0.85 -11.79 -15.44
C ASP A 90 -0.37 -12.11 -14.56
N LEU A 91 -1.55 -11.55 -14.87
CA LEU A 91 -2.82 -11.93 -14.23
C LEU A 91 -3.15 -13.41 -14.34
N GLY A 92 -2.67 -14.10 -15.40
CA GLY A 92 -2.89 -15.53 -15.59
C GLY A 92 -2.26 -16.41 -14.49
N MET A 93 -1.37 -15.87 -13.67
CA MET A 93 -0.78 -16.59 -12.54
C MET A 93 -1.60 -16.50 -11.24
N ILE A 94 -2.63 -15.63 -11.21
CA ILE A 94 -3.45 -15.37 -10.02
C ILE A 94 -4.67 -16.27 -10.03
N THR A 95 -4.94 -16.92 -8.92
CA THR A 95 -6.01 -17.89 -8.74
C THR A 95 -6.94 -17.54 -7.58
N ALA A 96 -8.05 -18.24 -7.45
CA ALA A 96 -8.99 -18.08 -6.33
C ALA A 96 -8.38 -18.42 -4.96
N ASP A 97 -7.29 -19.16 -4.92
CA ASP A 97 -6.58 -19.51 -3.68
C ASP A 97 -5.63 -18.40 -3.19
N ASP A 98 -5.40 -17.37 -4.02
CA ASP A 98 -4.48 -16.28 -3.73
C ASP A 98 -5.17 -15.11 -3.01
N VAL A 99 -4.40 -14.36 -2.24
CA VAL A 99 -4.78 -13.05 -1.67
C VAL A 99 -3.97 -11.96 -2.37
N VAL A 100 -4.64 -10.93 -2.87
CA VAL A 100 -4.00 -9.76 -3.49
C VAL A 100 -4.05 -8.59 -2.52
N LEU A 101 -2.89 -8.04 -2.18
CA LEU A 101 -2.73 -6.83 -1.39
C LEU A 101 -2.37 -5.67 -2.32
N ALA A 102 -3.33 -4.82 -2.64
CA ALA A 102 -3.18 -3.67 -3.52
C ALA A 102 -2.91 -2.39 -2.72
N ILE A 103 -1.86 -1.67 -3.06
CA ILE A 103 -1.41 -0.46 -2.34
C ILE A 103 -1.53 0.75 -3.27
N SER A 104 -2.39 1.70 -2.92
CA SER A 104 -2.55 2.98 -3.61
C SER A 104 -3.10 4.03 -2.65
N TYR A 105 -2.33 5.07 -2.33
CA TYR A 105 -2.79 6.09 -1.37
C TYR A 105 -4.07 6.79 -1.85
N SER A 106 -4.15 7.20 -3.11
CA SER A 106 -5.38 7.78 -3.69
C SER A 106 -6.51 6.75 -3.83
N GLY A 107 -6.16 5.48 -4.05
CA GLY A 107 -7.09 4.42 -4.41
C GLY A 107 -7.69 4.55 -5.82
N GLU A 108 -7.11 5.46 -6.64
CA GLU A 108 -7.56 5.77 -8.01
C GLU A 108 -6.47 5.52 -9.06
N THR A 109 -5.47 4.69 -8.73
CA THR A 109 -4.40 4.33 -9.67
C THR A 109 -4.96 3.46 -10.80
N ASN A 110 -4.96 3.99 -12.02
CA ASN A 110 -5.59 3.35 -13.18
C ASN A 110 -5.08 1.94 -13.45
N GLU A 111 -3.77 1.71 -13.33
CA GLU A 111 -3.16 0.39 -13.56
C GLU A 111 -3.69 -0.66 -12.58
N LEU A 112 -3.91 -0.29 -11.31
CA LEU A 112 -4.53 -1.17 -10.33
C LEU A 112 -6.00 -1.40 -10.64
N LEU A 113 -6.75 -0.33 -10.94
CA LEU A 113 -8.18 -0.43 -11.24
C LEU A 113 -8.45 -1.26 -12.49
N THR A 114 -7.56 -1.24 -13.47
CA THR A 114 -7.66 -2.05 -14.69
C THR A 114 -7.63 -3.55 -14.41
N ILE A 115 -6.88 -4.00 -13.41
CA ILE A 115 -6.75 -5.43 -13.08
C ILE A 115 -7.83 -5.93 -12.10
N VAL A 116 -8.48 -5.05 -11.34
CA VAL A 116 -9.49 -5.41 -10.32
C VAL A 116 -10.63 -6.29 -10.88
N PRO A 117 -11.25 -5.97 -12.03
CA PRO A 117 -12.33 -6.80 -12.56
C PRO A 117 -11.90 -8.25 -12.85
N THR A 118 -10.67 -8.43 -13.33
CA THR A 118 -10.12 -9.76 -13.58
C THR A 118 -9.85 -10.50 -12.27
N LEU A 119 -9.25 -9.86 -11.27
CA LEU A 119 -9.04 -10.45 -9.94
C LEU A 119 -10.34 -10.96 -9.33
N LYS A 120 -11.40 -10.14 -9.41
CA LYS A 120 -12.73 -10.52 -8.90
C LYS A 120 -13.34 -11.69 -9.69
N ARG A 121 -13.18 -11.72 -11.01
CA ARG A 121 -13.67 -12.82 -11.84
C ARG A 121 -12.94 -14.14 -11.54
N GLU A 122 -11.63 -14.09 -11.32
CA GLU A 122 -10.83 -15.26 -10.93
C GLU A 122 -11.09 -15.71 -9.48
N GLY A 123 -11.81 -14.93 -8.69
CA GLY A 123 -12.18 -15.25 -7.30
C GLY A 123 -11.09 -14.98 -6.26
N ALA A 124 -10.02 -14.28 -6.64
CA ALA A 124 -8.98 -13.90 -5.68
C ALA A 124 -9.50 -12.91 -4.64
N THR A 125 -9.08 -13.06 -3.40
CA THR A 125 -9.41 -12.11 -2.32
C THR A 125 -8.61 -10.82 -2.52
N LEU A 126 -9.28 -9.67 -2.52
CA LEU A 126 -8.65 -8.36 -2.67
C LEU A 126 -8.65 -7.60 -1.34
N ILE A 127 -7.46 -7.31 -0.83
CA ILE A 127 -7.22 -6.39 0.30
C ILE A 127 -6.64 -5.11 -0.26
N ALA A 128 -7.25 -3.96 0.03
CA ALA A 128 -6.77 -2.65 -0.39
C ALA A 128 -6.20 -1.84 0.78
N ILE A 129 -5.04 -1.23 0.59
CA ILE A 129 -4.49 -0.21 1.48
C ILE A 129 -4.61 1.14 0.75
N THR A 130 -5.45 2.05 1.25
CA THR A 130 -5.62 3.39 0.68
C THR A 130 -5.75 4.46 1.75
N GLY A 131 -5.53 5.73 1.39
CA GLY A 131 -5.83 6.88 2.25
C GLY A 131 -7.25 7.44 2.07
N ASN A 132 -8.07 6.83 1.18
CA ASN A 132 -9.42 7.30 0.88
C ASN A 132 -10.42 6.13 0.89
N PRO A 133 -11.27 6.02 1.92
CA PRO A 133 -12.25 4.93 2.03
C PRO A 133 -13.34 4.98 0.94
N ASN A 134 -13.51 6.12 0.28
CA ASN A 134 -14.49 6.29 -0.79
C ASN A 134 -13.88 6.08 -2.19
N SER A 135 -12.61 5.69 -2.27
CA SER A 135 -11.94 5.45 -3.54
C SER A 135 -12.46 4.20 -4.25
N SER A 136 -12.29 4.17 -5.56
CA SER A 136 -12.69 3.04 -6.40
C SER A 136 -12.04 1.74 -5.95
N LEU A 137 -10.75 1.75 -5.60
CA LEU A 137 -10.05 0.55 -5.11
C LEU A 137 -10.62 0.07 -3.77
N ALA A 138 -10.89 0.99 -2.82
CA ALA A 138 -11.48 0.65 -1.53
C ALA A 138 -12.88 0.02 -1.66
N GLN A 139 -13.71 0.56 -2.57
CA GLN A 139 -15.06 0.05 -2.81
C GLN A 139 -15.10 -1.33 -3.46
N HIS A 140 -14.07 -1.70 -4.23
CA HIS A 140 -13.97 -3.01 -4.86
C HIS A 140 -13.30 -4.06 -3.97
N ALA A 141 -12.61 -3.65 -2.90
CA ALA A 141 -11.90 -4.55 -2.02
C ALA A 141 -12.84 -5.39 -1.15
N ASP A 142 -12.42 -6.61 -0.82
CA ASP A 142 -13.10 -7.46 0.16
C ASP A 142 -12.76 -6.99 1.58
N VAL A 143 -11.57 -6.40 1.77
CA VAL A 143 -11.14 -5.73 2.99
C VAL A 143 -10.41 -4.44 2.63
N HIS A 144 -10.76 -3.33 3.28
CA HIS A 144 -10.09 -2.06 3.13
C HIS A 144 -9.35 -1.66 4.40
N LEU A 145 -8.06 -1.40 4.28
CA LEU A 145 -7.21 -0.86 5.34
C LEU A 145 -6.96 0.63 5.07
N ASN A 146 -7.56 1.47 5.91
CA ASN A 146 -7.43 2.92 5.77
C ASN A 146 -6.12 3.40 6.40
N CYS A 147 -5.22 3.96 5.58
CA CYS A 147 -3.95 4.56 6.00
C CYS A 147 -3.93 6.09 5.81
N HIS A 148 -5.10 6.73 5.93
CA HIS A 148 -5.22 8.18 5.79
C HIS A 148 -4.28 8.93 6.75
N VAL A 149 -3.63 9.97 6.24
CA VAL A 149 -2.86 10.93 7.03
C VAL A 149 -3.41 12.33 6.80
N SER A 150 -3.44 13.15 7.84
CA SER A 150 -3.95 14.52 7.75
C SER A 150 -3.06 15.44 6.90
N ARG A 151 -1.77 15.10 6.78
CA ARG A 151 -0.76 15.85 6.04
C ARG A 151 0.40 14.93 5.66
N GLU A 152 0.94 15.09 4.45
CA GLU A 152 2.19 14.45 4.09
C GLU A 152 3.40 15.13 4.78
N ALA A 153 4.40 14.34 5.15
CA ALA A 153 5.65 14.83 5.72
C ALA A 153 6.59 15.34 4.61
N CYS A 154 6.06 16.18 3.72
CA CYS A 154 6.79 16.75 2.60
C CYS A 154 6.66 18.28 2.62
N PRO A 155 7.76 19.05 2.62
CA PRO A 155 7.72 20.52 2.65
C PRO A 155 7.14 21.13 1.36
N LEU A 156 7.06 20.36 0.29
CA LEU A 156 6.53 20.82 -1.00
C LEU A 156 5.05 20.49 -1.20
N ASN A 157 4.51 19.67 -0.35
CA ASN A 157 3.13 19.18 -0.28
C ASN A 157 2.51 18.85 -1.62
#